data_884787b0f4c2e721a25bf9b1bf35cd28
#
_entry.id   884787b0f4c2e721a25bf9b1bf35cd28
#
_cell.length_a   1.000
_cell.length_b   1.000
_cell.length_c   1.000
_cell.angle_alpha   90.00
_cell.angle_beta   90.00
_cell.angle_gamma   90.00
#
_symmetry.space_group_name_H-M   'P 1'
#
loop_
_entity.id
_entity.type
_entity.pdbx_description
1 polymer ?
#
loop_
_entity_poly.entity_id
_entity_poly.type
_entity_poly.pdbx_seq_one_letter_code
_entity_poly.pdbx_strand_id
1 'polypeptide(L)'
;MAGRYVVLCVVLALLGLSCTPEKRIDAPRKSSPVVVLTPRPQALSQEQRTELGFPPHIIAQVEAAAAAHAEPFFETVLMPSQNLKGDVMIMRERLAGFSVRTRRADKLLASLADALRPQGYLIFRSEQNYGSVPDLVTVIRGASEYDILTMQKTEARNDKLTTTAIIRWLKAQRKRASFVITGAGQDWVEARFTKPPKDMYDFALRVYSFAPDVVHQGAGTVGK
;
A
#
# COMPACT_ATOMS: atom_id res chain seq x y z
N MET A 1 -7.34 27.79 -11.17
CA MET A 1 -7.19 27.74 -9.70
C MET A 1 -6.58 26.40 -9.35
N ALA A 2 -5.30 26.38 -8.97
CA ALA A 2 -4.62 25.12 -8.60
C ALA A 2 -5.04 24.72 -7.18
N GLY A 3 -5.88 23.69 -7.08
CA GLY A 3 -6.28 23.11 -5.80
C GLY A 3 -5.03 22.56 -5.08
N ARG A 4 -4.71 23.10 -3.93
CA ARG A 4 -3.71 22.55 -3.02
C ARG A 4 -4.23 21.20 -2.53
N TYR A 5 -3.63 20.12 -3.04
CA TYR A 5 -3.92 18.77 -2.58
C TYR A 5 -3.15 18.53 -1.27
N VAL A 6 -3.88 18.31 -0.19
CA VAL A 6 -3.29 17.83 1.07
C VAL A 6 -3.31 16.31 1.00
N VAL A 7 -2.15 15.71 0.84
CA VAL A 7 -1.95 14.25 0.89
C VAL A 7 -1.66 13.90 2.35
N LEU A 8 -2.52 13.08 2.95
CA LEU A 8 -2.27 12.49 4.26
C LEU A 8 -1.55 11.17 4.05
N CYS A 9 -0.21 11.18 4.06
CA CYS A 9 0.58 9.96 4.15
C CYS A 9 0.63 9.52 5.62
N VAL A 10 -0.11 8.47 5.96
CA VAL A 10 0.02 7.79 7.24
C VAL A 10 1.08 6.71 7.04
N VAL A 11 2.34 7.05 7.25
CA VAL A 11 3.45 6.09 7.19
C VAL A 11 3.56 5.40 8.55
N LEU A 12 3.21 4.13 8.59
CA LEU A 12 3.39 3.26 9.74
C LEU A 12 4.70 2.47 9.51
N ALA A 13 5.85 3.07 9.79
CA ALA A 13 7.12 2.43 9.46
C ALA A 13 7.51 1.35 10.50
N LEU A 14 7.93 0.20 9.98
CA LEU A 14 8.58 -0.86 10.72
C LEU A 14 10.11 -0.72 10.58
N LEU A 15 10.77 -0.11 11.55
CA LEU A 15 12.20 -0.36 11.79
C LEU A 15 12.37 -0.60 13.28
N GLY A 16 12.40 -1.88 13.65
CA GLY A 16 12.84 -2.30 14.97
C GLY A 16 14.34 -2.06 15.12
N LEU A 17 14.72 -0.93 15.69
CA LEU A 17 16.05 -0.69 16.24
C LEU A 17 15.91 -0.51 17.75
N SER A 18 16.11 -1.61 18.46
CA SER A 18 16.29 -1.62 19.90
C SER A 18 17.63 -0.97 20.23
N CYS A 19 17.62 0.22 20.83
CA CYS A 19 18.80 0.80 21.46
C CYS A 19 19.01 0.18 22.83
N THR A 20 19.93 -0.78 22.94
CA THR A 20 20.56 -1.14 24.19
C THR A 20 22.02 -0.63 24.20
N PRO A 21 22.57 -0.15 25.33
CA PRO A 21 23.90 0.44 25.36
C PRO A 21 24.99 -0.61 25.14
N GLU A 22 25.91 -0.21 24.33
CA GLU A 22 27.00 -0.93 23.72
C GLU A 22 28.02 -1.45 24.71
N LYS A 23 28.20 -2.78 24.72
CA LYS A 23 29.45 -3.41 25.14
C LYS A 23 30.32 -3.59 23.91
N ARG A 24 31.50 -2.95 23.88
CA ARG A 24 32.51 -3.16 22.84
C ARG A 24 32.81 -4.64 22.72
N ILE A 25 32.60 -5.18 21.56
CA ILE A 25 33.07 -6.50 21.09
C ILE A 25 33.72 -6.34 19.72
N ASP A 26 34.81 -7.05 19.58
CA ASP A 26 35.81 -7.04 18.50
C ASP A 26 35.30 -6.95 17.06
N ALA A 27 36.21 -6.46 16.18
CA ALA A 27 36.00 -6.16 14.78
C ALA A 27 35.23 -7.23 13.99
N PRO A 28 34.20 -6.84 13.20
CA PRO A 28 33.43 -7.79 12.40
C PRO A 28 34.26 -8.29 11.21
N ARG A 29 34.30 -9.61 11.05
CA ARG A 29 34.66 -10.26 9.77
C ARG A 29 33.87 -9.62 8.64
N LYS A 30 34.55 -9.18 7.59
CA LYS A 30 33.94 -8.72 6.34
C LYS A 30 32.99 -9.81 5.84
N SER A 31 31.71 -9.67 6.10
CA SER A 31 30.67 -10.42 5.41
C SER A 31 30.60 -9.90 3.98
N SER A 32 30.81 -10.78 3.01
CA SER A 32 30.55 -10.48 1.61
C SER A 32 29.11 -9.96 1.46
N PRO A 33 28.85 -8.91 0.68
CA PRO A 33 27.50 -8.43 0.48
C PRO A 33 26.65 -9.55 -0.13
N VAL A 34 25.59 -9.95 0.57
CA VAL A 34 24.56 -10.80 0.00
C VAL A 34 23.85 -9.97 -1.05
N VAL A 35 24.16 -10.21 -2.32
CA VAL A 35 23.45 -9.63 -3.45
C VAL A 35 22.08 -10.30 -3.46
N VAL A 36 21.08 -9.66 -2.86
CA VAL A 36 19.68 -10.04 -3.06
C VAL A 36 19.35 -9.68 -4.50
N LEU A 37 19.37 -10.66 -5.38
CA LEU A 37 18.88 -10.53 -6.75
C LEU A 37 17.37 -10.32 -6.66
N THR A 38 16.93 -9.07 -6.64
CA THR A 38 15.52 -8.75 -6.89
C THR A 38 15.17 -9.26 -8.28
N PRO A 39 14.19 -10.15 -8.43
CA PRO A 39 13.77 -10.62 -9.75
C PRO A 39 13.47 -9.40 -10.64
N ARG A 40 13.96 -9.41 -11.88
CA ARG A 40 13.57 -8.37 -12.84
C ARG A 40 12.06 -8.38 -12.98
N PRO A 41 11.41 -7.19 -13.01
CA PRO A 41 9.99 -7.10 -13.28
C PRO A 41 9.66 -7.87 -14.54
N GLN A 42 8.84 -8.90 -14.44
CA GLN A 42 8.37 -9.66 -15.60
C GLN A 42 7.03 -9.09 -16.05
N ALA A 43 6.91 -8.85 -17.37
CA ALA A 43 5.64 -8.50 -17.95
C ALA A 43 4.62 -9.61 -17.68
N LEU A 44 3.35 -9.22 -17.48
CA LEU A 44 2.22 -10.14 -17.26
C LEU A 44 2.10 -11.12 -18.44
N SER A 45 2.23 -12.42 -18.18
CA SER A 45 2.12 -13.45 -19.21
C SER A 45 0.69 -13.60 -19.72
N GLN A 46 0.50 -14.27 -20.87
CA GLN A 46 -0.83 -14.51 -21.42
C GLN A 46 -1.65 -15.43 -20.50
N GLU A 47 -1.03 -16.42 -19.86
CA GLU A 47 -1.68 -17.30 -18.90
C GLU A 47 -2.17 -16.50 -17.68
N GLN A 48 -1.33 -15.62 -17.14
CA GLN A 48 -1.69 -14.74 -16.03
C GLN A 48 -2.81 -13.75 -16.41
N ARG A 49 -2.79 -13.21 -17.62
CA ARG A 49 -3.89 -12.36 -18.15
C ARG A 49 -5.22 -13.14 -18.18
N THR A 50 -5.17 -14.40 -18.59
CA THR A 50 -6.33 -15.28 -18.63
C THR A 50 -6.80 -15.64 -17.20
N GLU A 51 -5.88 -16.00 -16.30
CA GLU A 51 -6.19 -16.32 -14.90
C GLU A 51 -6.84 -15.14 -14.17
N LEU A 52 -6.31 -13.93 -14.34
CA LEU A 52 -6.89 -12.71 -13.77
C LEU A 52 -8.30 -12.46 -14.28
N GLY A 53 -8.60 -12.83 -15.53
CA GLY A 53 -9.90 -12.59 -16.16
C GLY A 53 -10.31 -11.12 -16.21
N PHE A 54 -9.33 -10.20 -16.21
CA PHE A 54 -9.61 -8.79 -16.48
C PHE A 54 -9.93 -8.60 -17.95
N PRO A 55 -10.92 -7.76 -18.32
CA PRO A 55 -11.12 -7.41 -19.71
C PRO A 55 -9.82 -6.84 -20.31
N PRO A 56 -9.40 -7.27 -21.52
CA PRO A 56 -8.15 -6.84 -22.13
C PRO A 56 -7.99 -5.32 -22.22
N HIS A 57 -9.11 -4.59 -22.43
CA HIS A 57 -9.09 -3.14 -22.52
C HIS A 57 -8.72 -2.45 -21.21
N ILE A 58 -9.02 -3.05 -20.04
CA ILE A 58 -8.64 -2.49 -18.73
C ILE A 58 -7.12 -2.51 -18.58
N ILE A 59 -6.50 -3.65 -18.88
CA ILE A 59 -5.03 -3.77 -18.81
C ILE A 59 -4.39 -2.81 -19.80
N ALA A 60 -4.84 -2.81 -21.06
CA ALA A 60 -4.30 -1.93 -22.11
C ALA A 60 -4.46 -0.42 -21.77
N GLN A 61 -5.58 -0.03 -21.17
CA GLN A 61 -5.82 1.35 -20.73
C GLN A 61 -4.81 1.79 -19.66
N VAL A 62 -4.53 0.91 -18.68
CA VAL A 62 -3.58 1.21 -17.60
C VAL A 62 -2.16 1.22 -18.14
N GLU A 63 -1.76 0.24 -18.97
CA GLU A 63 -0.45 0.18 -19.63
C GLU A 63 -0.18 1.45 -20.46
N ALA A 64 -1.16 1.87 -21.26
CA ALA A 64 -1.05 3.08 -22.09
C ALA A 64 -0.91 4.36 -21.25
N ALA A 65 -1.73 4.50 -20.19
CA ALA A 65 -1.68 5.66 -19.31
C ALA A 65 -0.41 5.75 -18.48
N ALA A 66 0.15 4.60 -18.08
CA ALA A 66 1.40 4.49 -17.34
C ALA A 66 2.64 4.59 -18.25
N ALA A 67 2.50 4.33 -19.56
CA ALA A 67 3.58 4.10 -20.51
C ALA A 67 4.52 2.96 -20.04
N ALA A 68 3.95 1.89 -19.50
CA ALA A 68 4.68 0.75 -18.91
C ALA A 68 3.88 -0.54 -19.08
N HIS A 69 4.58 -1.68 -19.15
CA HIS A 69 3.93 -2.99 -19.18
C HIS A 69 3.37 -3.37 -17.82
N ALA A 70 2.25 -4.09 -17.83
CA ALA A 70 1.67 -4.68 -16.63
C ALA A 70 2.55 -5.83 -16.12
N GLU A 71 2.75 -5.86 -14.80
CA GLU A 71 3.44 -6.89 -14.03
C GLU A 71 2.42 -7.64 -13.17
N PRO A 72 2.63 -8.94 -12.83
CA PRO A 72 1.71 -9.64 -11.94
C PRO A 72 1.76 -9.07 -10.53
N PHE A 73 0.59 -8.92 -9.90
CA PHE A 73 0.46 -8.58 -8.50
C PHE A 73 -0.07 -9.78 -7.73
N PHE A 74 0.68 -10.21 -6.70
CA PHE A 74 0.33 -11.35 -5.86
C PHE A 74 -0.08 -10.90 -4.47
N GLU A 75 -1.09 -11.55 -3.92
CA GLU A 75 -1.42 -11.48 -2.50
C GLU A 75 -0.94 -12.76 -1.80
N THR A 76 -0.52 -12.62 -0.54
CA THR A 76 -0.23 -13.78 0.31
C THR A 76 -1.52 -14.25 0.95
N VAL A 77 -1.86 -15.52 0.79
CA VAL A 77 -3.03 -16.16 1.41
C VAL A 77 -2.63 -17.31 2.30
N LEU A 78 -3.38 -17.53 3.39
CA LEU A 78 -3.25 -18.74 4.21
C LEU A 78 -4.14 -19.82 3.62
N MET A 79 -3.57 -20.98 3.31
CA MET A 79 -4.28 -22.11 2.74
C MET A 79 -3.98 -23.38 3.54
N PRO A 80 -4.94 -24.32 3.67
CA PRO A 80 -4.67 -25.62 4.25
C PRO A 80 -3.57 -26.33 3.48
N SER A 81 -2.63 -26.94 4.21
CA SER A 81 -1.61 -27.77 3.58
C SER A 81 -2.23 -29.05 3.03
N GLN A 82 -2.00 -29.33 1.74
CA GLN A 82 -2.44 -30.58 1.11
C GLN A 82 -1.53 -31.77 1.44
N ASN A 83 -0.29 -31.50 1.89
CA ASN A 83 0.75 -32.51 2.04
C ASN A 83 1.10 -32.86 3.50
N LEU A 84 0.54 -32.12 4.45
CA LEU A 84 0.78 -32.33 5.88
C LEU A 84 -0.51 -32.80 6.57
N LYS A 85 -0.38 -33.81 7.44
CA LYS A 85 -1.50 -34.27 8.26
C LYS A 85 -1.79 -33.26 9.37
N GLY A 86 -3.07 -32.90 9.54
CA GLY A 86 -3.54 -31.95 10.55
C GLY A 86 -3.92 -30.60 9.95
N ASP A 87 -4.35 -29.67 10.79
CA ASP A 87 -4.78 -28.30 10.42
C ASP A 87 -3.61 -27.35 10.19
N VAL A 88 -2.62 -27.77 9.38
CA VAL A 88 -1.47 -26.96 9.07
C VAL A 88 -1.81 -25.96 7.98
N MET A 89 -1.73 -24.68 8.30
CA MET A 89 -1.92 -23.60 7.35
C MET A 89 -0.55 -23.16 6.80
N ILE A 90 -0.46 -23.02 5.49
CA ILE A 90 0.74 -22.53 4.80
C ILE A 90 0.45 -21.22 4.10
N MET A 91 1.44 -20.35 4.05
CA MET A 91 1.36 -19.13 3.26
C MET A 91 1.66 -19.43 1.79
N ARG A 92 0.79 -18.98 0.90
CA ARG A 92 0.98 -19.06 -0.56
C ARG A 92 0.71 -17.72 -1.21
N GLU A 93 1.36 -17.49 -2.32
CA GLU A 93 1.05 -16.37 -3.19
C GLU A 93 -0.08 -16.75 -4.15
N ARG A 94 -1.04 -15.86 -4.32
CA ARG A 94 -2.13 -15.97 -5.28
C ARG A 94 -2.14 -14.73 -6.15
N LEU A 95 -2.24 -14.92 -7.46
CA LEU A 95 -2.39 -13.82 -8.41
C LEU A 95 -3.72 -13.10 -8.13
N ALA A 96 -3.65 -11.81 -7.81
CA ALA A 96 -4.80 -11.03 -7.34
C ALA A 96 -5.08 -9.80 -8.20
N GLY A 97 -4.11 -9.40 -9.03
CA GLY A 97 -4.19 -8.22 -9.85
C GLY A 97 -2.98 -8.04 -10.74
N PHE A 98 -2.80 -6.83 -11.21
CA PHE A 98 -1.61 -6.45 -11.95
C PHE A 98 -1.15 -5.05 -11.52
N SER A 99 0.12 -4.77 -11.73
CA SER A 99 0.75 -3.51 -11.38
C SER A 99 1.46 -2.90 -12.57
N VAL A 100 1.68 -1.60 -12.54
CA VAL A 100 2.53 -0.87 -13.49
C VAL A 100 3.50 0.02 -12.73
N ARG A 101 4.73 0.15 -13.24
CA ARG A 101 5.73 1.06 -12.68
C ARG A 101 5.63 2.42 -13.33
N THR A 102 5.54 3.48 -12.52
CA THR A 102 5.42 4.83 -13.05
C THR A 102 6.01 5.88 -12.11
N ARG A 103 6.65 6.91 -12.67
CA ARG A 103 7.07 8.12 -11.92
C ARG A 103 5.94 9.15 -11.77
N ARG A 104 4.75 8.85 -12.33
CA ARG A 104 3.60 9.76 -12.38
C ARG A 104 2.38 9.11 -11.71
N ALA A 105 2.59 8.43 -10.57
CA ALA A 105 1.54 7.69 -9.87
C ALA A 105 0.31 8.55 -9.59
N ASP A 106 0.49 9.77 -9.06
CA ASP A 106 -0.63 10.68 -8.76
C ASP A 106 -1.46 11.03 -10.01
N LYS A 107 -0.79 11.28 -11.14
CA LYS A 107 -1.48 11.57 -12.40
C LYS A 107 -2.24 10.34 -12.90
N LEU A 108 -1.64 9.17 -12.82
CA LEU A 108 -2.26 7.90 -13.22
C LEU A 108 -3.50 7.61 -12.39
N LEU A 109 -3.38 7.70 -11.05
CA LEU A 109 -4.50 7.53 -10.13
C LEU A 109 -5.63 8.51 -10.40
N ALA A 110 -5.31 9.80 -10.56
CA ALA A 110 -6.29 10.83 -10.84
C ALA A 110 -7.03 10.65 -12.17
N SER A 111 -6.36 10.05 -13.17
CA SER A 111 -6.95 9.86 -14.50
C SER A 111 -7.83 8.61 -14.61
N LEU A 112 -7.58 7.58 -13.80
CA LEU A 112 -8.21 6.26 -13.99
C LEU A 112 -9.12 5.82 -12.84
N ALA A 113 -8.95 6.33 -11.61
CA ALA A 113 -9.68 5.82 -10.46
C ALA A 113 -11.20 5.92 -10.61
N ASP A 114 -11.70 7.06 -11.09
CA ASP A 114 -13.15 7.29 -11.27
C ASP A 114 -13.73 6.49 -12.45
N ALA A 115 -12.91 6.17 -13.45
CA ALA A 115 -13.34 5.36 -14.60
C ALA A 115 -13.36 3.86 -14.30
N LEU A 116 -12.43 3.38 -13.46
CA LEU A 116 -12.29 1.97 -13.13
C LEU A 116 -13.25 1.52 -12.03
N ARG A 117 -13.51 2.38 -11.05
CA ARG A 117 -14.35 2.05 -9.88
C ARG A 117 -15.76 1.56 -10.24
N PRO A 118 -16.54 2.20 -11.14
CA PRO A 118 -17.86 1.71 -11.52
C PRO A 118 -17.83 0.34 -12.20
N GLN A 119 -16.67 -0.06 -12.74
CA GLN A 119 -16.45 -1.35 -13.39
C GLN A 119 -16.02 -2.44 -12.41
N GLY A 120 -15.95 -2.15 -11.11
CA GLY A 120 -15.54 -3.09 -10.08
C GLY A 120 -14.04 -3.25 -9.92
N TYR A 121 -13.26 -2.25 -10.36
CA TYR A 121 -11.80 -2.24 -10.21
C TYR A 121 -11.33 -1.10 -9.32
N LEU A 122 -10.33 -1.39 -8.51
CA LEU A 122 -9.65 -0.42 -7.66
C LEU A 122 -8.23 -0.24 -8.17
N ILE A 123 -7.82 1.01 -8.34
CA ILE A 123 -6.43 1.38 -8.67
C ILE A 123 -5.83 2.16 -7.51
N PHE A 124 -4.64 1.78 -7.08
CA PHE A 124 -3.99 2.37 -5.91
C PHE A 124 -2.46 2.25 -6.00
N ARG A 125 -1.75 3.11 -5.28
CA ARG A 125 -0.30 2.98 -5.10
C ARG A 125 -0.04 1.85 -4.10
N SER A 126 0.64 0.80 -4.53
CA SER A 126 1.01 -0.35 -3.69
C SER A 126 2.44 -0.26 -3.17
N GLU A 127 3.29 0.55 -3.80
CA GLU A 127 4.65 0.82 -3.37
C GLU A 127 4.99 2.28 -3.66
N GLN A 128 5.50 2.99 -2.64
CA GLN A 128 5.91 4.38 -2.73
C GLN A 128 7.43 4.48 -2.58
N ASN A 129 8.10 5.02 -3.59
CA ASN A 129 9.56 5.06 -3.68
C ASN A 129 10.15 6.48 -3.56
N TYR A 130 9.32 7.46 -3.21
CA TYR A 130 9.73 8.85 -2.96
C TYR A 130 10.62 9.45 -4.07
N GLY A 131 10.38 9.05 -5.33
CA GLY A 131 11.12 9.53 -6.50
C GLY A 131 12.47 8.86 -6.77
N SER A 132 12.96 7.98 -5.89
CA SER A 132 14.22 7.25 -6.10
C SER A 132 14.13 6.31 -7.31
N VAL A 133 13.07 5.52 -7.36
CA VAL A 133 12.67 4.67 -8.50
C VAL A 133 11.18 4.91 -8.82
N PRO A 134 10.64 4.37 -9.92
CA PRO A 134 9.20 4.45 -10.19
C PRO A 134 8.37 3.80 -9.08
N ASP A 135 7.26 4.44 -8.70
CA ASP A 135 6.27 3.85 -7.81
C ASP A 135 5.56 2.69 -8.49
N LEU A 136 5.03 1.77 -7.70
CA LEU A 136 4.17 0.69 -8.18
C LEU A 136 2.71 1.06 -7.97
N VAL A 137 1.95 1.07 -9.06
CA VAL A 137 0.50 1.31 -9.06
C VAL A 137 -0.20 0.03 -9.47
N THR A 138 -1.10 -0.44 -8.62
CA THR A 138 -1.74 -1.75 -8.71
C THR A 138 -3.22 -1.62 -9.00
N VAL A 139 -3.74 -2.54 -9.80
CA VAL A 139 -5.17 -2.70 -10.08
C VAL A 139 -5.64 -4.06 -9.58
N ILE A 140 -6.69 -4.05 -8.77
CA ILE A 140 -7.35 -5.25 -8.24
C ILE A 140 -8.85 -5.21 -8.50
N ARG A 141 -9.53 -6.34 -8.38
CA ARG A 141 -10.99 -6.36 -8.25
C ARG A 141 -11.37 -5.93 -6.85
N GLY A 142 -12.40 -5.11 -6.73
CA GLY A 142 -12.90 -4.70 -5.42
C GLY A 142 -14.14 -3.81 -5.53
N ALA A 143 -14.99 -3.87 -4.51
CA ALA A 143 -16.20 -3.08 -4.40
C ALA A 143 -16.03 -1.86 -3.49
N SER A 144 -15.07 -1.93 -2.58
CA SER A 144 -14.80 -0.89 -1.59
C SER A 144 -13.30 -0.59 -1.55
N GLU A 145 -12.93 0.68 -1.43
CA GLU A 145 -11.52 1.06 -1.26
C GLU A 145 -10.87 0.46 0.00
N TYR A 146 -11.65 -0.03 0.96
CA TYR A 146 -11.13 -0.78 2.12
C TYR A 146 -10.62 -2.18 1.73
N ASP A 147 -11.02 -2.69 0.55
CA ASP A 147 -10.51 -3.95 0.03
C ASP A 147 -9.00 -3.84 -0.29
N ILE A 148 -8.52 -2.63 -0.58
CA ILE A 148 -7.09 -2.32 -0.74
C ILE A 148 -6.32 -2.67 0.54
N LEU A 149 -6.81 -2.21 1.71
CA LEU A 149 -6.15 -2.47 3.00
C LEU A 149 -6.18 -3.96 3.36
N THR A 150 -7.31 -4.62 3.06
CA THR A 150 -7.47 -6.07 3.29
C THR A 150 -6.50 -6.86 2.41
N MET A 151 -6.37 -6.48 1.14
CA MET A 151 -5.45 -7.10 0.19
C MET A 151 -3.99 -6.92 0.62
N GLN A 152 -3.63 -5.71 1.04
CA GLN A 152 -2.28 -5.36 1.51
C GLN A 152 -1.99 -5.87 2.93
N LYS A 153 -3.01 -6.37 3.65
CA LYS A 153 -2.90 -6.75 5.08
C LYS A 153 -2.29 -5.65 5.92
N THR A 154 -2.74 -4.41 5.68
CA THR A 154 -2.21 -3.21 6.32
C THR A 154 -2.38 -3.28 7.83
N GLU A 155 -1.29 -3.23 8.58
CA GLU A 155 -1.25 -3.33 10.05
C GLU A 155 -0.26 -2.31 10.61
N ALA A 156 -0.51 -1.84 11.84
CA ALA A 156 0.47 -1.08 12.61
C ALA A 156 0.91 -1.95 13.79
N ARG A 157 1.94 -2.75 13.60
CA ARG A 157 2.39 -3.74 14.58
C ARG A 157 2.88 -3.09 15.88
N ASN A 158 3.55 -1.94 15.79
CA ASN A 158 4.02 -1.21 16.97
C ASN A 158 2.85 -0.76 17.86
N ASP A 159 1.76 -0.31 17.24
CA ASP A 159 0.55 0.15 17.92
C ASP A 159 -0.48 -0.98 18.11
N LYS A 160 -0.14 -2.22 17.73
CA LYS A 160 -1.03 -3.39 17.76
C LYS A 160 -2.35 -3.19 17.00
N LEU A 161 -2.31 -2.39 15.94
CA LEU A 161 -3.47 -2.11 15.10
C LEU A 161 -3.56 -3.13 13.97
N THR A 162 -4.63 -3.90 13.98
CA THR A 162 -4.98 -4.82 12.89
C THR A 162 -5.62 -4.09 11.72
N THR A 163 -5.61 -4.70 10.53
CA THR A 163 -6.32 -4.19 9.34
C THR A 163 -7.77 -3.80 9.66
N THR A 164 -8.48 -4.64 10.42
CA THR A 164 -9.87 -4.38 10.82
C THR A 164 -9.99 -3.14 11.70
N ALA A 165 -9.06 -2.93 12.64
CA ALA A 165 -9.05 -1.75 13.50
C ALA A 165 -8.81 -0.47 12.67
N ILE A 166 -7.86 -0.52 11.73
CA ILE A 166 -7.56 0.59 10.82
C ILE A 166 -8.78 0.94 9.97
N ILE A 167 -9.42 -0.05 9.33
CA ILE A 167 -10.64 0.16 8.54
C ILE A 167 -11.77 0.77 9.37
N ARG A 168 -11.98 0.28 10.58
CA ARG A 168 -13.01 0.81 11.50
C ARG A 168 -12.74 2.27 11.83
N TRP A 169 -11.48 2.62 12.13
CA TRP A 169 -11.08 3.98 12.43
C TRP A 169 -11.28 4.89 11.21
N LEU A 170 -10.83 4.51 10.03
CA LEU A 170 -11.02 5.27 8.78
C LEU A 170 -12.50 5.51 8.49
N LYS A 171 -13.37 4.50 8.65
CA LYS A 171 -14.82 4.66 8.52
C LYS A 171 -15.38 5.67 9.49
N ALA A 172 -14.90 5.70 10.73
CA ALA A 172 -15.32 6.69 11.73
C ALA A 172 -14.86 8.12 11.35
N GLN A 173 -13.65 8.28 10.79
CA GLN A 173 -13.15 9.60 10.35
C GLN A 173 -13.93 10.15 9.15
N ARG A 174 -14.53 9.32 8.30
CA ARG A 174 -15.37 9.78 7.19
C ARG A 174 -16.60 10.59 7.59
N LYS A 175 -17.04 10.49 8.84
CA LYS A 175 -18.10 11.34 9.39
C LYS A 175 -17.64 12.80 9.57
N ARG A 176 -16.33 13.06 9.55
CA ARG A 176 -15.69 14.36 9.82
C ARG A 176 -15.01 14.97 8.60
N ALA A 177 -14.53 14.14 7.70
CA ALA A 177 -13.84 14.53 6.50
C ALA A 177 -14.13 13.55 5.35
N SER A 178 -14.22 14.05 4.13
CA SER A 178 -14.34 13.19 2.96
C SER A 178 -12.97 12.98 2.35
N PHE A 179 -12.61 11.73 2.15
CA PHE A 179 -11.34 11.34 1.53
C PHE A 179 -11.51 10.06 0.73
N VAL A 180 -10.57 9.78 -0.15
CA VAL A 180 -10.42 8.51 -0.88
C VAL A 180 -9.06 7.90 -0.56
N ILE A 181 -9.01 6.58 -0.38
CA ILE A 181 -7.75 5.85 -0.22
C ILE A 181 -7.11 5.76 -1.61
N THR A 182 -5.89 6.29 -1.73
CA THR A 182 -5.12 6.33 -2.97
C THR A 182 -3.93 5.39 -2.96
N GLY A 183 -3.56 4.87 -1.78
CA GLY A 183 -2.49 3.90 -1.64
C GLY A 183 -2.51 3.19 -0.30
N ALA A 184 -1.91 2.01 -0.26
CA ALA A 184 -1.62 1.28 0.96
C ALA A 184 -0.51 0.26 0.72
N GLY A 185 0.27 0.02 1.74
CA GLY A 185 1.19 -1.10 1.89
C GLY A 185 0.90 -1.87 3.16
N GLN A 186 1.84 -2.71 3.58
CA GLN A 186 1.67 -3.50 4.80
C GLN A 186 1.64 -2.62 6.06
N ASP A 187 2.30 -1.46 6.04
CA ASP A 187 2.53 -0.60 7.19
C ASP A 187 2.21 0.88 6.93
N TRP A 188 1.52 1.21 5.85
CA TRP A 188 1.14 2.58 5.51
C TRP A 188 -0.20 2.65 4.77
N VAL A 189 -0.86 3.79 4.90
CA VAL A 189 -2.07 4.14 4.16
C VAL A 189 -1.89 5.56 3.61
N GLU A 190 -2.20 5.75 2.35
CA GLU A 190 -2.31 7.05 1.70
C GLU A 190 -3.76 7.37 1.42
N ALA A 191 -4.21 8.54 1.83
CA ALA A 191 -5.55 9.03 1.54
C ALA A 191 -5.51 10.49 1.07
N ARG A 192 -6.35 10.82 0.11
CA ARG A 192 -6.49 12.18 -0.42
C ARG A 192 -7.83 12.75 0.01
N PHE A 193 -7.82 13.91 0.65
CA PHE A 193 -9.06 14.61 0.97
C PHE A 193 -9.78 15.08 -0.30
N THR A 194 -11.07 14.70 -0.43
CA THR A 194 -12.00 15.30 -1.39
C THR A 194 -12.71 16.48 -0.77
N LYS A 195 -12.93 16.43 0.55
CA LYS A 195 -13.38 17.54 1.37
C LYS A 195 -12.63 17.48 2.71
N PRO A 196 -11.69 18.40 2.96
CA PRO A 196 -10.90 18.38 4.18
C PRO A 196 -11.79 18.59 5.42
N PRO A 197 -11.35 18.16 6.60
CA PRO A 197 -12.05 18.43 7.84
C PRO A 197 -12.09 19.93 8.12
N LYS A 198 -13.08 20.39 8.88
CA LYS A 198 -13.20 21.80 9.27
C LYS A 198 -12.03 22.25 10.13
N ASP A 199 -11.57 21.38 11.01
CA ASP A 199 -10.42 21.56 11.89
C ASP A 199 -9.37 20.50 11.56
N MET A 200 -8.31 20.93 10.87
CA MET A 200 -7.20 20.08 10.48
C MET A 200 -6.33 19.69 11.69
N TYR A 201 -6.24 20.58 12.69
CA TYR A 201 -5.46 20.31 13.89
C TYR A 201 -6.13 19.24 14.76
N ASP A 202 -7.44 19.34 15.01
CA ASP A 202 -8.20 18.27 15.69
C ASP A 202 -8.09 16.94 14.94
N PHE A 203 -8.16 16.99 13.62
CA PHE A 203 -7.98 15.77 12.81
C PHE A 203 -6.57 15.18 12.97
N ALA A 204 -5.53 16.00 12.95
CA ALA A 204 -4.14 15.55 13.15
C ALA A 204 -3.94 14.96 14.57
N LEU A 205 -4.54 15.56 15.61
CA LEU A 205 -4.51 14.99 16.97
C LEU A 205 -5.18 13.61 17.05
N ARG A 206 -6.26 13.40 16.29
CA ARG A 206 -6.93 12.09 16.21
C ARG A 206 -6.09 11.04 15.51
N VAL A 207 -5.39 11.42 14.43
CA VAL A 207 -4.42 10.55 13.76
C VAL A 207 -3.31 10.18 14.74
N TYR A 208 -2.75 11.16 15.43
CA TYR A 208 -1.72 10.94 16.44
C TYR A 208 -2.18 10.02 17.58
N SER A 209 -3.39 10.25 18.11
CA SER A 209 -3.95 9.41 19.17
C SER A 209 -4.22 7.97 18.73
N PHE A 210 -4.46 7.76 17.44
CA PHE A 210 -4.71 6.44 16.88
C PHE A 210 -3.43 5.70 16.52
N ALA A 211 -2.48 6.37 15.91
CA ALA A 211 -1.20 5.83 15.45
C ALA A 211 -0.07 6.86 15.69
N PRO A 212 0.50 6.91 16.90
CA PRO A 212 1.52 7.88 17.28
C PRO A 212 2.76 7.85 16.40
N ASP A 213 3.14 6.69 15.90
CA ASP A 213 4.31 6.49 15.05
C ASP A 213 4.27 7.34 13.76
N VAL A 214 3.07 7.64 13.25
CA VAL A 214 2.88 8.53 12.08
C VAL A 214 3.52 9.90 12.29
N VAL A 215 3.42 10.44 13.49
CA VAL A 215 4.00 11.74 13.83
C VAL A 215 5.47 11.61 14.17
N HIS A 216 5.84 10.62 15.00
CA HIS A 216 7.22 10.45 15.44
C HIS A 216 8.18 10.14 14.29
N GLN A 217 7.74 9.38 13.30
CA GLN A 217 8.56 8.97 12.16
C GLN A 217 8.38 9.88 10.93
N GLY A 218 7.29 10.63 10.85
CA GLY A 218 6.96 11.50 9.72
C GLY A 218 7.22 12.98 10.02
N ALA A 219 6.24 13.64 10.64
CA ALA A 219 6.25 15.10 10.83
C ALA A 219 7.10 15.56 12.03
N GLY A 220 7.46 14.68 12.95
CA GLY A 220 8.15 14.96 14.20
C GLY A 220 7.27 15.66 15.25
N THR A 221 6.32 16.50 14.85
CA THR A 221 5.33 17.15 15.73
C THR A 221 3.99 17.33 15.01
N VAL A 222 2.90 17.41 15.77
CA VAL A 222 1.54 17.68 15.24
C VAL A 222 1.39 19.11 14.71
N GLY A 223 2.28 20.01 15.08
CA GLY A 223 2.22 21.44 14.73
C GLY A 223 3.05 21.85 13.50
N LYS A 224 3.58 20.91 12.74
CA LYS A 224 4.35 21.19 11.51
C LYS A 224 3.55 20.96 10.25
#